data_748f1ef9ea4e2876c306172ea56b813e
#
_entry.id   748f1ef9ea4e2876c306172ea56b813e
#
_cell.length_a   1.000
_cell.length_b   1.000
_cell.length_c   1.000
_cell.angle_alpha   90.00
_cell.angle_beta   90.00
_cell.angle_gamma   90.00
#
_symmetry.space_group_name_H-M   'P 1'
#
loop_
_entity.id
_entity.type
_entity.pdbx_description
1 polymer ?
#
loop_
_entity_poly.entity_id
_entity_poly.type
_entity_poly.pdbx_seq_one_letter_code
_entity_poly.pdbx_strand_id
1 'polypeptide(L)'
;PVWSPDDSKIVFARSTNKDRSHEIIQVNSSGTSVEKLIYSNDSSMGPDDWSSDGSKVAVINFPTNTGYLDLGTTPVEFRELTSSQGSSIFGFKFSPNGKWISFSSSIAGGYNCYIAPFDKPNEAYMISNIYQGEEPIWSPNGDEIFYRAPLGMYSVPLTFDKHSGVDIGKAKLLFSTPWIDNPGIGHAIHPDGDKFLVVVHEEEEVSDHFKIVLNFDALIERKFAELKNNNQP
;
A
#
# COMPACT_ATOMS: atom_id res chain seq x y z
N PRO A 1 -4.92 6.70 0.56
CA PRO A 1 -4.88 7.62 -0.59
C PRO A 1 -3.69 7.31 -1.49
N VAL A 2 -3.85 7.53 -2.79
CA VAL A 2 -2.77 7.43 -3.78
C VAL A 2 -2.76 8.65 -4.69
N TRP A 3 -1.56 9.06 -5.09
CA TRP A 3 -1.33 10.19 -5.99
C TRP A 3 -1.39 9.74 -7.44
N SER A 4 -1.88 10.61 -8.32
CA SER A 4 -1.71 10.41 -9.76
C SER A 4 -0.25 10.54 -10.16
N PRO A 5 0.18 9.88 -11.26
CA PRO A 5 1.58 9.89 -11.70
C PRO A 5 2.11 11.28 -12.09
N ASP A 6 1.23 12.26 -12.30
CA ASP A 6 1.55 13.67 -12.60
C ASP A 6 1.41 14.60 -11.37
N ASP A 7 1.22 14.02 -10.17
CA ASP A 7 1.02 14.70 -8.89
C ASP A 7 -0.16 15.70 -8.85
N SER A 8 -1.00 15.72 -9.88
CA SER A 8 -2.11 16.70 -9.97
C SER A 8 -3.37 16.27 -9.22
N LYS A 9 -3.49 14.98 -8.89
CA LYS A 9 -4.70 14.39 -8.29
C LYS A 9 -4.36 13.42 -7.18
N ILE A 10 -5.34 13.23 -6.30
CA ILE A 10 -5.32 12.21 -5.24
C ILE A 10 -6.62 11.43 -5.34
N VAL A 11 -6.55 10.10 -5.21
CA VAL A 11 -7.72 9.26 -4.99
C VAL A 11 -7.66 8.64 -3.59
N PHE A 12 -8.83 8.51 -2.97
CA PHE A 12 -8.97 7.92 -1.65
C PHE A 12 -10.32 7.22 -1.53
N ALA A 13 -10.43 6.33 -0.55
CA ALA A 13 -11.68 5.68 -0.22
C ALA A 13 -12.41 6.45 0.89
N ARG A 14 -13.73 6.51 0.79
CA ARG A 14 -14.64 7.02 1.80
C ARG A 14 -15.73 6.00 2.09
N SER A 15 -15.95 5.68 3.36
CA SER A 15 -17.10 4.89 3.79
C SER A 15 -18.32 5.80 3.95
N THR A 16 -19.44 5.40 3.41
CA THR A 16 -20.71 6.12 3.62
C THR A 16 -21.50 5.45 4.75
N ASN A 17 -21.95 6.26 5.72
CA ASN A 17 -22.67 5.75 6.89
C ASN A 17 -24.08 5.21 6.58
N LYS A 18 -24.61 5.44 5.37
CA LYS A 18 -26.01 5.11 5.05
C LYS A 18 -26.22 3.66 4.62
N ASP A 19 -25.31 3.07 3.85
CA ASP A 19 -25.55 1.79 3.20
C ASP A 19 -24.34 0.83 3.23
N ARG A 20 -23.31 1.11 4.08
CA ARG A 20 -22.02 0.39 4.08
C ARG A 20 -21.30 0.42 2.72
N SER A 21 -21.74 1.26 1.80
CA SER A 21 -21.08 1.43 0.52
C SER A 21 -19.75 2.18 0.71
N HIS A 22 -18.79 1.86 -0.15
CA HIS A 22 -17.52 2.56 -0.21
C HIS A 22 -17.45 3.30 -1.55
N GLU A 23 -16.93 4.50 -1.48
CA GLU A 23 -16.74 5.38 -2.61
C GLU A 23 -15.26 5.59 -2.85
N ILE A 24 -14.84 5.53 -4.09
CA ILE A 24 -13.52 6.00 -4.52
C ILE A 24 -13.69 7.42 -5.07
N ILE A 25 -13.08 8.35 -4.37
CA ILE A 25 -13.18 9.79 -4.62
C ILE A 25 -11.86 10.30 -5.18
N GLN A 26 -11.95 11.19 -6.15
CA GLN A 26 -10.82 11.95 -6.70
C GLN A 26 -10.93 13.41 -6.34
N VAL A 27 -9.80 14.02 -5.96
CA VAL A 27 -9.65 15.47 -5.77
C VAL A 27 -8.37 15.94 -6.45
N ASN A 28 -8.28 17.25 -6.71
CA ASN A 28 -7.00 17.84 -7.10
C ASN A 28 -6.06 17.95 -5.91
N SER A 29 -4.78 17.76 -6.14
CA SER A 29 -3.75 17.82 -5.10
C SER A 29 -3.64 19.20 -4.42
N SER A 30 -4.09 20.26 -5.11
CA SER A 30 -4.16 21.62 -4.55
C SER A 30 -5.21 21.79 -3.44
N GLY A 31 -6.10 20.80 -3.23
CA GLY A 31 -7.18 20.87 -2.25
C GLY A 31 -8.33 21.83 -2.60
N THR A 32 -8.33 22.43 -3.79
CA THR A 32 -9.30 23.46 -4.20
C THR A 32 -10.42 22.95 -5.09
N SER A 33 -10.41 21.67 -5.47
CA SER A 33 -11.42 21.09 -6.37
C SER A 33 -12.62 20.54 -5.63
N VAL A 34 -13.75 20.47 -6.33
CA VAL A 34 -14.90 19.66 -5.91
C VAL A 34 -14.53 18.18 -6.00
N GLU A 35 -14.94 17.42 -5.02
CA GLU A 35 -14.81 15.97 -5.03
C GLU A 35 -15.52 15.36 -6.25
N LYS A 36 -14.83 14.44 -6.91
CA LYS A 36 -15.39 13.65 -8.00
C LYS A 36 -15.53 12.21 -7.58
N LEU A 37 -16.77 11.69 -7.56
CA LEU A 37 -17.00 10.26 -7.42
C LEU A 37 -16.48 9.53 -8.66
N ILE A 38 -15.54 8.60 -8.48
CA ILE A 38 -14.96 7.78 -9.54
C ILE A 38 -15.72 6.46 -9.65
N TYR A 39 -15.92 5.81 -8.50
CA TYR A 39 -16.55 4.50 -8.43
C TYR A 39 -17.18 4.29 -7.05
N SER A 40 -18.22 3.45 -6.99
CA SER A 40 -18.83 3.02 -5.73
C SER A 40 -19.37 1.61 -5.84
N ASN A 41 -19.31 0.87 -4.73
CA ASN A 41 -19.96 -0.44 -4.58
C ASN A 41 -20.29 -0.72 -3.10
N ASP A 42 -20.97 -1.85 -2.86
CA ASP A 42 -21.41 -2.26 -1.51
C ASP A 42 -20.32 -2.99 -0.71
N SER A 43 -19.11 -3.10 -1.23
CA SER A 43 -17.99 -3.77 -0.58
C SER A 43 -16.99 -2.74 -0.05
N SER A 44 -16.21 -3.12 0.98
CA SER A 44 -15.10 -2.31 1.45
C SER A 44 -14.01 -2.25 0.42
N MET A 45 -13.66 -1.05 -0.06
CA MET A 45 -12.63 -0.87 -1.07
C MET A 45 -11.66 0.26 -0.71
N GLY A 46 -10.42 0.10 -1.17
CA GLY A 46 -9.38 1.11 -0.99
C GLY A 46 -8.42 1.15 -2.18
N PRO A 47 -7.93 2.34 -2.57
CA PRO A 47 -6.92 2.45 -3.60
C PRO A 47 -5.54 2.07 -3.06
N ASP A 48 -4.80 1.28 -3.83
CA ASP A 48 -3.45 0.80 -3.51
C ASP A 48 -2.39 1.49 -4.36
N ASP A 49 -2.68 1.76 -5.64
CA ASP A 49 -1.72 2.32 -6.57
C ASP A 49 -2.40 3.02 -7.77
N TRP A 50 -1.61 3.77 -8.52
CA TRP A 50 -2.06 4.37 -9.79
C TRP A 50 -1.04 4.03 -10.89
N SER A 51 -1.52 3.52 -12.03
CA SER A 51 -0.63 3.17 -13.14
C SER A 51 0.10 4.40 -13.68
N SER A 52 1.35 4.23 -14.11
CA SER A 52 2.22 5.32 -14.58
C SER A 52 1.66 6.07 -15.79
N ASP A 53 0.80 5.43 -16.60
CA ASP A 53 0.08 6.05 -17.72
C ASP A 53 -1.19 6.81 -17.30
N GLY A 54 -1.53 6.79 -16.02
CA GLY A 54 -2.71 7.46 -15.45
C GLY A 54 -4.04 6.80 -15.78
N SER A 55 -4.06 5.68 -16.49
CA SER A 55 -5.30 5.06 -16.99
C SER A 55 -5.98 4.12 -16.00
N LYS A 56 -5.29 3.65 -14.96
CA LYS A 56 -5.81 2.63 -14.04
C LYS A 56 -5.48 2.99 -12.59
N VAL A 57 -6.42 2.71 -11.70
CA VAL A 57 -6.22 2.76 -10.23
C VAL A 57 -6.36 1.36 -9.68
N ALA A 58 -5.28 0.82 -9.10
CA ALA A 58 -5.33 -0.43 -8.35
C ALA A 58 -6.20 -0.26 -7.11
N VAL A 59 -7.08 -1.21 -6.86
CA VAL A 59 -7.96 -1.20 -5.69
C VAL A 59 -8.03 -2.58 -5.05
N ILE A 60 -7.99 -2.59 -3.73
CA ILE A 60 -8.35 -3.76 -2.95
C ILE A 60 -9.84 -3.69 -2.64
N ASN A 61 -10.55 -4.78 -2.81
CA ASN A 61 -11.98 -4.91 -2.56
C ASN A 61 -12.23 -6.07 -1.59
N PHE A 62 -12.45 -5.75 -0.32
CA PHE A 62 -12.67 -6.75 0.72
C PHE A 62 -14.08 -7.37 0.66
N PRO A 63 -14.22 -8.67 0.98
CA PRO A 63 -13.19 -9.56 1.54
C PRO A 63 -12.39 -10.36 0.49
N THR A 64 -12.68 -10.25 -0.79
CA THR A 64 -12.27 -11.32 -1.72
C THR A 64 -11.55 -10.89 -2.99
N ASN A 65 -11.67 -9.64 -3.44
CA ASN A 65 -11.29 -9.32 -4.80
C ASN A 65 -10.35 -8.12 -4.86
N THR A 66 -9.21 -8.30 -5.49
CA THR A 66 -8.30 -7.21 -5.86
C THR A 66 -8.37 -7.02 -7.37
N GLY A 67 -8.33 -5.79 -7.80
CA GLY A 67 -8.42 -5.45 -9.21
C GLY A 67 -8.02 -4.00 -9.48
N TYR A 68 -8.55 -3.46 -10.54
CA TYR A 68 -8.30 -2.06 -10.88
C TYR A 68 -9.55 -1.38 -11.44
N LEU A 69 -9.62 -0.07 -11.25
CA LEU A 69 -10.58 0.79 -11.93
C LEU A 69 -9.98 1.22 -13.26
N ASP A 70 -10.70 0.97 -14.35
CA ASP A 70 -10.34 1.43 -15.69
C ASP A 70 -10.88 2.85 -15.90
N LEU A 71 -10.01 3.84 -15.77
CA LEU A 71 -10.39 5.26 -15.90
C LEU A 71 -10.63 5.68 -17.35
N GLY A 72 -10.27 4.83 -18.32
CA GLY A 72 -10.53 5.05 -19.75
C GLY A 72 -11.95 4.74 -20.19
N THR A 73 -12.76 4.11 -19.33
CA THR A 73 -14.16 3.75 -19.62
C THR A 73 -15.14 4.76 -19.04
N THR A 74 -16.33 4.87 -19.66
CA THR A 74 -17.42 5.71 -19.17
C THR A 74 -18.74 4.92 -19.21
N PRO A 75 -19.30 4.51 -18.06
CA PRO A 75 -18.80 4.73 -16.69
C PRO A 75 -17.47 4.02 -16.42
N VAL A 76 -16.75 4.43 -15.36
CA VAL A 76 -15.54 3.74 -14.89
C VAL A 76 -15.91 2.32 -14.49
N GLU A 77 -15.15 1.34 -14.95
CA GLU A 77 -15.37 -0.07 -14.70
C GLU A 77 -14.35 -0.62 -13.71
N PHE A 78 -14.82 -1.44 -12.77
CA PHE A 78 -13.94 -2.30 -11.96
C PHE A 78 -13.63 -3.57 -12.75
N ARG A 79 -12.34 -3.87 -12.90
CA ARG A 79 -11.84 -5.10 -13.51
C ARG A 79 -11.11 -5.92 -12.47
N GLU A 80 -11.68 -7.07 -12.17
CA GLU A 80 -11.09 -8.02 -11.23
C GLU A 80 -9.81 -8.63 -11.80
N LEU A 81 -8.78 -8.74 -10.95
CA LEU A 81 -7.61 -9.55 -11.20
C LEU A 81 -7.92 -10.96 -10.67
N THR A 82 -8.23 -11.88 -11.56
CA THR A 82 -8.42 -13.27 -11.17
C THR A 82 -7.10 -13.88 -10.76
N SER A 83 -6.89 -14.04 -9.43
CA SER A 83 -5.85 -14.94 -8.98
C SER A 83 -6.37 -16.37 -9.10
N SER A 84 -5.60 -17.26 -9.72
CA SER A 84 -5.84 -18.67 -9.65
C SER A 84 -5.91 -19.08 -8.17
N GLN A 85 -7.04 -19.67 -7.71
CA GLN A 85 -7.19 -20.39 -6.45
C GLN A 85 -7.78 -19.67 -5.22
N GLY A 86 -8.48 -18.55 -5.37
CA GLY A 86 -9.26 -17.99 -4.24
C GLY A 86 -8.42 -17.43 -3.07
N SER A 87 -7.16 -17.14 -3.29
CA SER A 87 -6.27 -16.52 -2.30
C SER A 87 -6.46 -15.02 -2.26
N SER A 88 -6.37 -14.43 -1.07
CA SER A 88 -6.36 -12.99 -0.91
C SER A 88 -5.12 -12.38 -1.54
N ILE A 89 -5.30 -11.34 -2.35
CA ILE A 89 -4.24 -10.50 -2.90
C ILE A 89 -4.37 -9.12 -2.25
N PHE A 90 -3.26 -8.55 -1.83
CA PHE A 90 -3.21 -7.16 -1.35
C PHE A 90 -1.87 -6.51 -1.67
N GLY A 91 -1.79 -5.18 -1.50
CA GLY A 91 -0.58 -4.42 -1.82
C GLY A 91 -0.26 -4.44 -3.30
N PHE A 92 -1.27 -4.36 -4.15
CA PHE A 92 -1.13 -4.39 -5.60
C PHE A 92 -0.45 -3.11 -6.10
N LYS A 93 0.69 -3.27 -6.80
CA LYS A 93 1.44 -2.17 -7.41
C LYS A 93 1.71 -2.43 -8.88
N PHE A 94 1.57 -1.40 -9.71
CA PHE A 94 2.02 -1.45 -11.10
C PHE A 94 3.54 -1.26 -11.18
N SER A 95 4.19 -1.97 -12.07
CA SER A 95 5.58 -1.64 -12.43
C SER A 95 5.65 -0.27 -13.13
N PRO A 96 6.78 0.44 -13.08
CA PRO A 96 6.91 1.75 -13.73
C PRO A 96 6.59 1.75 -15.23
N ASN A 97 6.82 0.64 -15.92
CA ASN A 97 6.50 0.48 -17.34
C ASN A 97 5.07 -0.04 -17.61
N GLY A 98 4.27 -0.29 -16.55
CA GLY A 98 2.89 -0.77 -16.63
C GLY A 98 2.69 -2.20 -17.15
N LYS A 99 3.77 -2.95 -17.41
CA LYS A 99 3.68 -4.31 -17.98
C LYS A 99 3.59 -5.41 -16.95
N TRP A 100 4.01 -5.12 -15.72
CA TRP A 100 4.03 -6.04 -14.61
C TRP A 100 3.27 -5.49 -13.42
N ILE A 101 2.92 -6.38 -12.53
CA ILE A 101 2.33 -6.07 -11.23
C ILE A 101 3.11 -6.77 -10.14
N SER A 102 3.12 -6.20 -8.95
CA SER A 102 3.55 -6.88 -7.73
C SER A 102 2.41 -6.90 -6.72
N PHE A 103 2.38 -7.92 -5.87
CA PHE A 103 1.34 -8.09 -4.85
C PHE A 103 1.78 -9.06 -3.77
N SER A 104 1.08 -9.01 -2.63
CA SER A 104 1.19 -10.02 -1.57
C SER A 104 0.06 -11.03 -1.69
N SER A 105 0.35 -12.30 -1.47
CA SER A 105 -0.68 -13.36 -1.46
C SER A 105 -0.35 -14.48 -0.49
N SER A 106 -1.38 -15.08 0.09
CA SER A 106 -1.27 -16.20 1.03
C SER A 106 -1.34 -17.58 0.37
N ILE A 107 -1.25 -17.67 -0.96
CA ILE A 107 -1.44 -18.91 -1.72
C ILE A 107 -0.48 -20.05 -1.32
N ALA A 108 0.73 -19.74 -0.89
CA ALA A 108 1.75 -20.73 -0.54
C ALA A 108 1.88 -21.00 0.98
N GLY A 109 0.86 -20.67 1.79
CA GLY A 109 0.88 -20.93 3.23
C GLY A 109 1.61 -19.84 4.03
N GLY A 110 1.01 -18.69 4.13
CA GLY A 110 1.56 -17.45 4.67
C GLY A 110 1.73 -16.42 3.57
N TYR A 111 1.83 -15.15 3.94
CA TYR A 111 1.94 -14.10 2.95
C TYR A 111 3.32 -14.09 2.30
N ASN A 112 3.34 -14.05 0.98
CA ASN A 112 4.53 -13.96 0.17
C ASN A 112 4.33 -12.89 -0.91
N CYS A 113 5.44 -12.32 -1.37
CA CYS A 113 5.43 -11.36 -2.47
C CYS A 113 5.57 -12.05 -3.81
N TYR A 114 4.81 -11.57 -4.77
CA TYR A 114 4.76 -12.07 -6.13
C TYR A 114 4.89 -10.93 -7.13
N ILE A 115 5.34 -11.27 -8.31
CA ILE A 115 5.20 -10.45 -9.52
C ILE A 115 4.51 -11.26 -10.61
N ALA A 116 3.77 -10.59 -11.49
CA ALA A 116 3.15 -11.23 -12.64
C ALA A 116 3.09 -10.26 -13.83
N PRO A 117 3.06 -10.74 -15.09
CA PRO A 117 2.67 -9.90 -16.21
C PRO A 117 1.25 -9.35 -15.98
N PHE A 118 1.03 -8.06 -16.27
CA PHE A 118 -0.27 -7.43 -16.02
C PHE A 118 -1.39 -8.05 -16.83
N ASP A 119 -1.11 -8.48 -18.07
CA ASP A 119 -2.06 -9.13 -18.97
C ASP A 119 -2.26 -10.63 -18.67
N LYS A 120 -1.43 -11.19 -17.78
CA LYS A 120 -1.45 -12.61 -17.37
C LYS A 120 -1.22 -12.78 -15.88
N PRO A 121 -2.08 -12.24 -15.02
CA PRO A 121 -1.86 -12.22 -13.58
C PRO A 121 -1.79 -13.62 -12.94
N ASN A 122 -2.26 -14.66 -13.65
CA ASN A 122 -2.15 -16.06 -13.21
C ASN A 122 -0.75 -16.67 -13.44
N GLU A 123 0.10 -16.04 -14.24
CA GLU A 123 1.51 -16.45 -14.43
C GLU A 123 2.40 -15.74 -13.40
N ALA A 124 2.10 -15.93 -12.10
CA ALA A 124 2.80 -15.25 -11.02
C ALA A 124 4.07 -15.98 -10.60
N TYR A 125 5.12 -15.20 -10.31
CA TYR A 125 6.40 -15.64 -9.80
C TYR A 125 6.57 -15.19 -8.37
N MET A 126 6.87 -16.11 -7.44
CA MET A 126 7.19 -15.76 -6.05
C MET A 126 8.58 -15.15 -5.99
N ILE A 127 8.70 -14.01 -5.31
CA ILE A 127 9.96 -13.29 -5.11
C ILE A 127 10.48 -13.37 -3.67
N SER A 128 9.61 -13.57 -2.68
CA SER A 128 9.97 -13.75 -1.27
C SER A 128 10.05 -15.22 -0.93
N ASN A 129 11.23 -15.83 -1.05
CA ASN A 129 11.39 -17.28 -0.90
C ASN A 129 12.04 -17.73 0.43
N ILE A 130 12.53 -16.82 1.27
CA ILE A 130 13.28 -17.17 2.48
C ILE A 130 12.49 -16.85 3.74
N TYR A 131 11.77 -15.75 3.77
CA TYR A 131 10.96 -15.28 4.89
C TYR A 131 9.65 -14.74 4.32
N GLN A 132 8.56 -15.00 4.97
CA GLN A 132 7.26 -14.42 4.61
C GLN A 132 7.44 -12.93 4.33
N GLY A 133 7.09 -12.50 3.11
CA GLY A 133 7.28 -11.13 2.66
C GLY A 133 5.96 -10.49 2.32
N GLU A 134 5.85 -9.19 2.57
CA GLU A 134 4.63 -8.41 2.36
C GLU A 134 4.94 -7.04 1.74
N GLU A 135 3.92 -6.45 1.15
CA GLU A 135 3.91 -5.08 0.63
C GLU A 135 5.05 -4.81 -0.37
N PRO A 136 5.10 -5.55 -1.49
CA PRO A 136 6.13 -5.33 -2.48
C PRO A 136 5.96 -3.97 -3.17
N ILE A 137 7.06 -3.24 -3.33
CA ILE A 137 7.13 -1.99 -4.09
C ILE A 137 8.24 -2.06 -5.13
N TRP A 138 8.00 -1.46 -6.30
CA TRP A 138 8.96 -1.39 -7.38
C TRP A 138 10.01 -0.33 -7.13
N SER A 139 11.25 -0.60 -7.55
CA SER A 139 12.23 0.47 -7.77
C SER A 139 11.72 1.43 -8.85
N PRO A 140 12.12 2.72 -8.84
CA PRO A 140 11.69 3.67 -9.87
C PRO A 140 12.07 3.23 -11.30
N ASN A 141 13.13 2.45 -11.45
CA ASN A 141 13.57 1.91 -12.75
C ASN A 141 12.86 0.60 -13.14
N GLY A 142 12.19 -0.05 -12.18
CA GLY A 142 11.49 -1.31 -12.39
C GLY A 142 12.40 -2.54 -12.51
N ASP A 143 13.66 -2.43 -12.16
CA ASP A 143 14.68 -3.49 -12.20
C ASP A 143 14.92 -4.16 -10.85
N GLU A 144 14.19 -3.74 -9.82
CA GLU A 144 14.27 -4.27 -8.46
C GLU A 144 12.93 -4.17 -7.76
N ILE A 145 12.66 -5.11 -6.87
CA ILE A 145 11.51 -5.09 -5.94
C ILE A 145 12.03 -5.02 -4.52
N PHE A 146 11.40 -4.18 -3.73
CA PHE A 146 11.59 -4.12 -2.29
C PHE A 146 10.36 -4.67 -1.58
N TYR A 147 10.56 -5.39 -0.48
CA TYR A 147 9.47 -5.89 0.35
C TYR A 147 9.87 -5.95 1.82
N ARG A 148 8.90 -5.81 2.69
CA ARG A 148 9.11 -6.03 4.12
C ARG A 148 9.03 -7.51 4.46
N ALA A 149 9.86 -7.93 5.43
CA ALA A 149 9.81 -9.25 6.05
C ALA A 149 10.18 -9.12 7.55
N PRO A 150 10.02 -10.16 8.36
CA PRO A 150 10.21 -10.06 9.82
C PRO A 150 11.57 -9.48 10.27
N LEU A 151 12.63 -9.66 9.49
CA LEU A 151 13.96 -9.14 9.81
C LEU A 151 14.23 -7.72 9.32
N GLY A 152 13.42 -7.19 8.41
CA GLY A 152 13.64 -5.86 7.85
C GLY A 152 13.20 -5.73 6.40
N MET A 153 13.79 -4.78 5.68
CA MET A 153 13.58 -4.53 4.26
C MET A 153 14.51 -5.37 3.41
N TYR A 154 13.94 -6.04 2.43
CA TYR A 154 14.68 -6.83 1.44
C TYR A 154 14.57 -6.23 0.05
N SER A 155 15.58 -6.48 -0.76
CA SER A 155 15.59 -6.19 -2.20
C SER A 155 15.77 -7.46 -3.01
N VAL A 156 15.15 -7.50 -4.19
CA VAL A 156 15.30 -8.57 -5.19
C VAL A 156 15.51 -7.95 -6.56
N PRO A 157 16.69 -8.10 -7.16
CA PRO A 157 16.95 -7.62 -8.51
C PRO A 157 16.18 -8.45 -9.54
N LEU A 158 15.68 -7.77 -10.56
CA LEU A 158 14.90 -8.35 -11.64
C LEU A 158 15.55 -8.04 -13.00
N THR A 159 15.63 -9.03 -13.85
CA THR A 159 16.07 -8.84 -15.24
C THR A 159 15.01 -9.37 -16.18
N PHE A 160 14.48 -8.49 -17.03
CA PHE A 160 13.43 -8.83 -17.98
C PHE A 160 14.02 -9.13 -19.35
N ASP A 161 13.73 -10.31 -19.87
CA ASP A 161 14.11 -10.74 -21.21
C ASP A 161 12.88 -10.93 -22.09
N LYS A 162 12.97 -10.56 -23.36
CA LYS A 162 11.85 -10.65 -24.32
C LYS A 162 11.40 -12.08 -24.63
N HIS A 163 12.28 -13.05 -24.42
CA HIS A 163 12.04 -14.44 -24.78
C HIS A 163 11.87 -15.38 -23.59
N SER A 164 12.53 -15.08 -22.47
CA SER A 164 12.54 -15.93 -21.27
C SER A 164 11.68 -15.40 -20.11
N GLY A 165 11.09 -14.21 -20.26
CA GLY A 165 10.25 -13.62 -19.23
C GLY A 165 11.07 -12.81 -18.21
N VAL A 166 11.10 -13.26 -16.96
CA VAL A 166 11.83 -12.55 -15.87
C VAL A 166 12.81 -13.50 -15.19
N ASP A 167 14.04 -13.05 -15.01
CA ASP A 167 15.02 -13.66 -14.12
C ASP A 167 14.98 -12.93 -12.77
N ILE A 168 14.78 -13.71 -11.69
CA ILE A 168 14.62 -13.22 -10.33
C ILE A 168 15.89 -13.53 -9.57
N GLY A 169 16.60 -12.49 -9.19
CA GLY A 169 17.83 -12.60 -8.43
C GLY A 169 17.60 -13.03 -6.98
N LYS A 170 18.67 -13.11 -6.21
CA LYS A 170 18.60 -13.49 -4.79
C LYS A 170 18.16 -12.31 -3.94
N ALA A 171 17.22 -12.57 -3.03
CA ALA A 171 16.82 -11.60 -2.03
C ALA A 171 18.01 -11.21 -1.12
N LYS A 172 18.17 -9.92 -0.87
CA LYS A 172 19.20 -9.33 -0.01
C LYS A 172 18.55 -8.45 1.05
N LEU A 173 18.91 -8.67 2.32
CA LEU A 173 18.53 -7.76 3.40
C LEU A 173 19.27 -6.42 3.21
N LEU A 174 18.52 -5.33 3.12
CA LEU A 174 19.06 -3.97 3.03
C LEU A 174 19.33 -3.38 4.41
N PHE A 175 18.33 -3.45 5.28
CA PHE A 175 18.45 -3.00 6.67
C PHE A 175 17.42 -3.70 7.54
N SER A 176 17.74 -3.84 8.82
CA SER A 176 16.81 -4.34 9.83
C SER A 176 15.96 -3.20 10.38
N THR A 177 14.70 -3.47 10.64
CA THR A 177 13.77 -2.50 11.24
C THR A 177 12.66 -3.21 12.01
N PRO A 178 12.26 -2.70 13.19
CA PRO A 178 11.11 -3.18 13.93
C PRO A 178 9.83 -2.65 13.25
N TRP A 179 9.24 -3.46 12.37
CA TRP A 179 8.00 -3.09 11.70
C TRP A 179 6.84 -2.93 12.68
N ILE A 180 5.99 -1.94 12.42
CA ILE A 180 4.66 -1.91 13.01
C ILE A 180 3.75 -2.79 12.15
N ASP A 181 3.07 -3.71 12.83
CA ASP A 181 2.00 -4.49 12.20
C ASP A 181 0.74 -3.59 12.14
N ASN A 182 0.59 -2.89 11.03
CA ASN A 182 -0.43 -1.85 10.85
C ASN A 182 -1.24 -2.18 9.60
N PRO A 183 -2.57 -2.06 9.62
CA PRO A 183 -3.36 -2.20 8.40
C PRO A 183 -3.01 -1.08 7.42
N GLY A 184 -2.39 -1.43 6.31
CA GLY A 184 -1.94 -0.50 5.26
C GLY A 184 -0.46 -0.68 4.94
N ILE A 185 0.04 0.08 3.97
CA ILE A 185 1.43 0.02 3.54
C ILE A 185 2.30 0.80 4.52
N GLY A 186 3.22 0.08 5.19
CA GLY A 186 4.10 0.64 6.23
C GLY A 186 5.38 1.28 5.70
N HIS A 187 5.58 1.37 4.38
CA HIS A 187 6.79 1.93 3.79
C HIS A 187 6.58 2.53 2.41
N ALA A 188 7.50 3.39 1.99
CA ALA A 188 7.55 3.96 0.66
C ALA A 188 9.01 4.16 0.23
N ILE A 189 9.25 4.20 -1.08
CA ILE A 189 10.55 4.53 -1.65
C ILE A 189 10.55 5.97 -2.17
N HIS A 190 11.66 6.68 -1.97
CA HIS A 190 11.86 7.98 -2.57
C HIS A 190 11.97 7.86 -4.11
N PRO A 191 11.49 8.82 -4.89
CA PRO A 191 11.54 8.78 -6.36
C PRO A 191 12.95 8.57 -6.95
N ASP A 192 14.01 9.00 -6.23
CA ASP A 192 15.41 8.76 -6.66
C ASP A 192 15.85 7.31 -6.41
N GLY A 193 15.09 6.49 -5.66
CA GLY A 193 15.39 5.08 -5.40
C GLY A 193 16.43 4.82 -4.30
N ASP A 194 16.94 5.86 -3.64
CA ASP A 194 18.05 5.78 -2.70
C ASP A 194 17.65 5.84 -1.21
N LYS A 195 16.37 6.13 -0.91
CA LYS A 195 15.86 6.29 0.45
C LYS A 195 14.51 5.62 0.62
N PHE A 196 14.27 5.16 1.85
CA PHE A 196 13.00 4.59 2.28
C PHE A 196 12.40 5.44 3.40
N LEU A 197 11.10 5.65 3.33
CA LEU A 197 10.29 6.05 4.47
C LEU A 197 9.69 4.76 5.05
N VAL A 198 9.85 4.56 6.35
CA VAL A 198 9.31 3.38 7.05
C VAL A 198 8.58 3.81 8.30
N VAL A 199 7.49 3.11 8.63
CA VAL A 199 6.75 3.32 9.88
C VAL A 199 7.26 2.31 10.89
N VAL A 200 7.80 2.79 11.99
CA VAL A 200 8.38 1.97 13.06
C VAL A 200 7.74 2.30 14.40
N HIS A 201 7.79 1.36 15.34
CA HIS A 201 7.51 1.69 16.73
C HIS A 201 8.59 2.64 17.25
N GLU A 202 8.18 3.73 17.86
CA GLU A 202 9.07 4.44 18.75
C GLU A 202 9.39 3.49 19.91
N GLU A 203 10.68 3.24 20.18
CA GLU A 203 11.07 2.52 21.39
C GLU A 203 10.64 3.39 22.57
N GLU A 204 9.46 3.11 23.13
CA GLU A 204 9.17 3.56 24.47
C GLU A 204 10.25 2.94 25.36
N GLU A 205 11.01 3.79 26.11
CA GLU A 205 11.80 3.28 27.22
C GLU A 205 10.87 2.39 28.04
N VAL A 206 11.10 1.09 27.99
CA VAL A 206 10.33 0.12 28.78
C VAL A 206 10.58 0.47 30.23
N SER A 207 9.71 1.31 30.77
CA SER A 207 9.68 1.57 32.21
C SER A 207 9.31 0.24 32.84
N ASP A 208 10.23 -0.35 33.55
CA ASP A 208 10.02 -1.54 34.39
C ASP A 208 9.10 -1.26 35.59
N HIS A 209 8.46 -0.09 35.61
CA HIS A 209 7.56 0.39 36.62
C HIS A 209 6.15 0.60 36.07
N PHE A 210 5.16 0.04 36.75
CA PHE A 210 3.76 0.38 36.47
C PHE A 210 3.46 1.82 36.89
N LYS A 211 3.02 2.63 35.95
CA LYS A 211 2.58 3.99 36.20
C LYS A 211 1.09 3.98 36.55
N ILE A 212 0.76 4.11 37.83
CA ILE A 212 -0.64 4.25 38.28
C ILE A 212 -0.95 5.74 38.33
N VAL A 213 -1.88 6.19 37.50
CA VAL A 213 -2.38 7.56 37.54
C VAL A 213 -3.64 7.58 38.40
N LEU A 214 -3.55 8.17 39.56
CA LEU A 214 -4.71 8.45 40.41
C LEU A 214 -5.25 9.84 40.07
N ASN A 215 -6.57 10.02 40.16
CA ASN A 215 -7.28 11.24 39.77
C ASN A 215 -7.04 11.66 38.32
N PHE A 216 -7.27 10.76 37.40
CA PHE A 216 -7.08 10.96 35.95
C PHE A 216 -7.80 12.23 35.43
N ASP A 217 -9.01 12.50 35.91
CA ASP A 217 -9.78 13.67 35.53
C ASP A 217 -9.07 14.97 35.87
N ALA A 218 -8.51 15.08 37.06
CA ALA A 218 -7.71 16.25 37.49
C ALA A 218 -6.43 16.43 36.68
N LEU A 219 -5.82 15.31 36.21
CA LEU A 219 -4.66 15.35 35.30
C LEU A 219 -5.04 15.93 33.94
N ILE A 220 -6.16 15.49 33.40
CA ILE A 220 -6.71 15.99 32.13
C ILE A 220 -7.02 17.48 32.21
N GLU A 221 -7.74 17.91 33.23
CA GLU A 221 -8.05 19.35 33.43
C GLU A 221 -6.80 20.22 33.50
N ARG A 222 -5.78 19.76 34.24
CA ARG A 222 -4.51 20.46 34.29
C ARG A 222 -3.81 20.56 32.94
N LYS A 223 -3.77 19.46 32.18
CA LYS A 223 -3.18 19.45 30.84
C LYS A 223 -3.91 20.37 29.86
N PHE A 224 -5.22 20.41 29.90
CA PHE A 224 -6.01 21.35 29.10
C PHE A 224 -5.78 22.82 29.52
N ALA A 225 -5.59 23.11 30.81
CA ALA A 225 -5.26 24.43 31.27
C ALA A 225 -3.86 24.87 30.80
N GLU A 226 -2.86 23.99 30.87
CA GLU A 226 -1.51 24.22 30.35
C GLU A 226 -1.50 24.54 28.85
N LEU A 227 -2.27 23.77 28.05
CA LEU A 227 -2.41 23.99 26.60
C LEU A 227 -3.10 25.31 26.26
N LYS A 228 -4.09 25.74 27.05
CA LYS A 228 -4.74 27.06 26.88
C LYS A 228 -3.81 28.20 27.17
N ASN A 229 -2.96 28.08 28.20
CA ASN A 229 -2.01 29.13 28.58
C ASN A 229 -0.84 29.25 27.57
N ASN A 230 -0.45 28.16 26.91
CA ASN A 230 0.62 28.18 25.90
C ASN A 230 0.15 28.66 24.51
N ASN A 231 -1.15 28.82 24.31
CA ASN A 231 -1.75 29.32 23.05
C ASN A 231 -2.34 30.73 23.16
N GLN A 232 -1.98 31.51 24.17
CA GLN A 232 -2.27 32.95 24.17
C GLN A 232 -1.09 33.71 23.54
N PRO A 233 -1.39 34.60 22.55
CA PRO A 233 -0.36 35.36 21.79
C PRO A 233 0.44 36.33 22.66
#